data_d1403085ac0195970d096871c8c58a06
#
_entry.id   d1403085ac0195970d096871c8c58a06
#
_cell.length_a   1.000
_cell.length_b   1.000
_cell.length_c   1.000
_cell.angle_alpha   90.00
_cell.angle_beta   90.00
_cell.angle_gamma   90.00
#
_symmetry.space_group_name_H-M   'P 1'
#
loop_
_entity.id
_entity.type
_entity.pdbx_description
1 polymer ?
#
loop_
_entity_poly.entity_id
_entity_poly.type
_entity_poly.pdbx_seq_one_letter_code
_entity_poly.pdbx_strand_id
1 'polypeptide(L)'
;MIFGTAATFVFFQMVLQTFPSVMRQGLVVDLSLNGAGFGGLSSSFYYPYILLQVPAGILVARFGVRIVLITGAALCTVASFLFALSRTAEFAEVTRILMGLGAAPIVVCAMTLAAQWFPARLFPLLAALTEMAGMTGAAVGQETLGFIVERAGWRTGMVACGIFSAALSILIVLFVRNRRDRDGEDQQWPRLAEIGRLLVSVPILARATAGGLVASAGVAFGMLWGVSYFQAHHQMSLSAASVCASFYFWGCLPGMLGSAWLCARFGRPALLLALGAAGTAAAMALILFVLRGELALAGAMFVLGACNAFYALAFTMVKDQAPPELSGVAMGQTNMLIMGIGGLIFQPLIGVLAHLGGEDVPGAVALSVTIVAPLLAIAILAVIGVRGRRISARESPP
;
A
#
# COMPACT_ATOMS: atom_id res chain seq x y z
N MET A 1 4.91 22.13 -11.35
CA MET A 1 5.47 21.05 -12.20
C MET A 1 6.30 20.06 -11.39
N ILE A 2 7.32 20.47 -10.59
CA ILE A 2 8.21 19.56 -9.83
C ILE A 2 7.44 18.58 -8.94
N PHE A 3 6.54 19.05 -8.09
CA PHE A 3 5.72 18.19 -7.23
C PHE A 3 4.75 17.31 -8.03
N GLY A 4 4.14 17.87 -9.09
CA GLY A 4 3.24 17.09 -9.96
C GLY A 4 3.93 15.88 -10.60
N THR A 5 5.18 16.03 -11.04
CA THR A 5 5.96 14.91 -11.60
C THR A 5 6.21 13.82 -10.54
N ALA A 6 6.53 14.20 -9.29
CA ALA A 6 6.71 13.24 -8.21
C ALA A 6 5.38 12.54 -7.84
N ALA A 7 4.27 13.28 -7.78
CA ALA A 7 2.93 12.73 -7.55
C ALA A 7 2.51 11.76 -8.67
N THR A 8 2.86 12.06 -9.93
CA THR A 8 2.64 11.13 -11.07
C THR A 8 3.48 9.85 -10.90
N PHE A 9 4.65 9.93 -10.28
CA PHE A 9 5.41 8.72 -10.00
C PHE A 9 4.81 7.91 -8.84
N VAL A 10 4.24 8.55 -7.82
CA VAL A 10 3.47 7.83 -6.77
C VAL A 10 2.24 7.15 -7.38
N PHE A 11 1.54 7.82 -8.29
CA PHE A 11 0.47 7.22 -9.09
C PHE A 11 0.95 5.94 -9.79
N PHE A 12 2.06 6.01 -10.52
CA PHE A 12 2.60 4.87 -11.25
C PHE A 12 3.13 3.75 -10.34
N GLN A 13 3.70 4.10 -9.20
CA GLN A 13 4.09 3.12 -8.17
C GLN A 13 2.92 2.22 -7.77
N MET A 14 1.74 2.80 -7.56
CA MET A 14 0.55 2.02 -7.21
C MET A 14 0.06 1.15 -8.37
N VAL A 15 0.20 1.60 -9.62
CA VAL A 15 -0.03 0.73 -10.79
C VAL A 15 0.90 -0.49 -10.74
N LEU A 16 2.20 -0.29 -10.43
CA LEU A 16 3.15 -1.39 -10.30
C LEU A 16 2.88 -2.31 -9.10
N GLN A 17 2.22 -1.84 -8.06
CA GLN A 17 1.80 -2.70 -6.96
C GLN A 17 0.60 -3.57 -7.34
N THR A 18 -0.35 -3.02 -8.09
CA THR A 18 -1.67 -3.65 -8.33
C THR A 18 -1.77 -4.44 -9.63
N PHE A 19 -0.86 -4.25 -10.60
CA PHE A 19 -0.96 -4.92 -11.91
C PHE A 19 -1.07 -6.45 -11.84
N PRO A 20 -0.48 -7.18 -10.89
CA PRO A 20 -0.62 -8.64 -10.85
C PRO A 20 -2.07 -9.08 -10.73
N SER A 21 -2.93 -8.29 -10.07
CA SER A 21 -4.36 -8.60 -9.91
C SER A 21 -5.08 -8.81 -11.25
N VAL A 22 -4.74 -8.01 -12.26
CA VAL A 22 -5.37 -8.06 -13.59
C VAL A 22 -4.63 -8.96 -14.58
N MET A 23 -3.40 -9.38 -14.27
CA MET A 23 -2.57 -10.22 -15.15
C MET A 23 -2.54 -11.69 -14.74
N ARG A 24 -3.24 -12.07 -13.66
CA ARG A 24 -3.12 -13.39 -13.05
C ARG A 24 -3.30 -14.54 -14.03
N GLN A 25 -4.37 -14.55 -14.84
CA GLN A 25 -4.64 -15.65 -15.76
C GLN A 25 -3.47 -15.91 -16.72
N GLY A 26 -2.97 -14.86 -17.35
CA GLY A 26 -1.83 -14.99 -18.26
C GLY A 26 -0.54 -15.40 -17.54
N LEU A 27 -0.27 -14.84 -16.36
CA LEU A 27 0.93 -15.18 -15.58
C LEU A 27 0.92 -16.61 -15.08
N VAL A 28 -0.22 -17.10 -14.58
CA VAL A 28 -0.35 -18.47 -14.10
C VAL A 28 -0.15 -19.48 -15.22
N VAL A 29 -0.71 -19.24 -16.40
CA VAL A 29 -0.58 -20.13 -17.56
C VAL A 29 0.85 -20.06 -18.12
N ASP A 30 1.36 -18.88 -18.43
CA ASP A 30 2.63 -18.71 -19.13
C ASP A 30 3.87 -19.04 -18.27
N LEU A 31 3.77 -18.87 -16.95
CA LEU A 31 4.86 -19.12 -16.00
C LEU A 31 4.62 -20.39 -15.17
N SER A 32 3.57 -21.17 -15.48
CA SER A 32 3.22 -22.44 -14.79
C SER A 32 3.12 -22.27 -13.27
N LEU A 33 2.48 -21.19 -12.81
CA LEU A 33 2.31 -20.89 -11.40
C LEU A 33 1.06 -21.56 -10.84
N ASN A 34 1.11 -21.97 -9.58
CA ASN A 34 -0.07 -22.25 -8.77
C ASN A 34 -0.46 -21.02 -7.93
N GLY A 35 -1.52 -21.12 -7.13
CA GLY A 35 -1.99 -20.03 -6.27
C GLY A 35 -0.91 -19.52 -5.31
N ALA A 36 -0.12 -20.43 -4.71
CA ALA A 36 0.99 -20.07 -3.82
C ALA A 36 2.12 -19.35 -4.58
N GLY A 37 2.51 -19.86 -5.75
CA GLY A 37 3.53 -19.24 -6.61
C GLY A 37 3.10 -17.85 -7.09
N PHE A 38 1.84 -17.65 -7.46
CA PHE A 38 1.31 -16.35 -7.83
C PHE A 38 1.32 -15.35 -6.66
N GLY A 39 0.93 -15.80 -5.45
CA GLY A 39 1.02 -15.00 -4.23
C GLY A 39 2.47 -14.61 -3.91
N GLY A 40 3.43 -15.54 -4.06
CA GLY A 40 4.87 -15.32 -3.90
C GLY A 40 5.42 -14.30 -4.90
N LEU A 41 5.13 -14.49 -6.20
CA LEU A 41 5.50 -13.54 -7.26
C LEU A 41 4.98 -12.13 -6.96
N SER A 42 3.73 -12.02 -6.52
CA SER A 42 3.13 -10.72 -6.19
C SER A 42 3.82 -10.08 -4.99
N SER A 43 4.16 -10.87 -3.97
CA SER A 43 4.81 -10.43 -2.74
C SER A 43 6.27 -10.02 -2.95
N SER A 44 6.95 -10.50 -3.99
CA SER A 44 8.37 -10.22 -4.22
C SER A 44 8.68 -8.72 -4.40
N PHE A 45 7.69 -7.92 -4.84
CA PHE A 45 7.79 -6.46 -4.86
C PHE A 45 8.00 -5.86 -3.48
N TYR A 46 7.37 -6.43 -2.45
CA TYR A 46 7.36 -5.85 -1.11
C TYR A 46 8.66 -6.10 -0.34
N TYR A 47 9.47 -7.10 -0.67
CA TYR A 47 10.75 -7.35 0.00
C TYR A 47 11.67 -6.11 0.00
N PRO A 48 12.11 -5.60 -1.15
CA PRO A 48 12.96 -4.41 -1.18
C PRO A 48 12.18 -3.15 -0.79
N TYR A 49 10.89 -3.07 -1.13
CA TYR A 49 10.03 -1.93 -0.78
C TYR A 49 10.02 -1.68 0.73
N ILE A 50 9.84 -2.73 1.53
CA ILE A 50 9.81 -2.65 3.00
C ILE A 50 11.20 -2.38 3.57
N LEU A 51 12.22 -3.10 3.09
CA LEU A 51 13.60 -2.95 3.56
C LEU A 51 14.14 -1.54 3.35
N LEU A 52 13.73 -0.87 2.28
CA LEU A 52 14.19 0.47 1.93
C LEU A 52 13.37 1.60 2.57
N GLN A 53 12.30 1.34 3.31
CA GLN A 53 11.48 2.41 3.91
C GLN A 53 12.30 3.34 4.82
N VAL A 54 13.19 2.79 5.65
CA VAL A 54 14.08 3.57 6.51
C VAL A 54 15.30 4.11 5.73
N PRO A 55 16.04 3.29 4.94
CA PRO A 55 17.16 3.78 4.14
C PRO A 55 16.80 4.82 3.08
N ALA A 56 15.55 4.86 2.59
CA ALA A 56 15.14 5.81 1.56
C ALA A 56 15.40 7.27 1.95
N GLY A 57 15.14 7.64 3.21
CA GLY A 57 15.47 8.97 3.71
C GLY A 57 16.96 9.29 3.63
N ILE A 58 17.82 8.32 3.94
CA ILE A 58 19.28 8.45 3.86
C ILE A 58 19.73 8.63 2.41
N LEU A 59 19.16 7.83 1.48
CA LEU A 59 19.46 7.94 0.05
C LEU A 59 19.11 9.32 -0.49
N VAL A 60 17.94 9.84 -0.12
CA VAL A 60 17.47 11.16 -0.53
C VAL A 60 18.35 12.28 0.05
N ALA A 61 18.73 12.17 1.32
CA ALA A 61 19.62 13.16 1.96
C ALA A 61 21.03 13.16 1.32
N ARG A 62 21.57 11.99 0.99
CA ARG A 62 22.94 11.85 0.46
C ARG A 62 23.06 12.18 -1.03
N PHE A 63 22.11 11.73 -1.85
CA PHE A 63 22.18 11.83 -3.31
C PHE A 63 21.26 12.90 -3.88
N GLY A 64 20.36 13.43 -3.06
CA GLY A 64 19.34 14.39 -3.47
C GLY A 64 18.15 13.72 -4.17
N VAL A 65 16.99 14.38 -4.09
CA VAL A 65 15.71 13.86 -4.61
C VAL A 65 15.77 13.55 -6.10
N ARG A 66 16.44 14.40 -6.90
CA ARG A 66 16.51 14.24 -8.36
C ARG A 66 17.16 12.93 -8.78
N ILE A 67 18.33 12.60 -8.23
CA ILE A 67 19.06 11.38 -8.58
C ILE A 67 18.27 10.16 -8.16
N VAL A 68 17.71 10.16 -6.95
CA VAL A 68 16.93 9.04 -6.43
C VAL A 68 15.67 8.79 -7.28
N LEU A 69 14.96 9.84 -7.71
CA LEU A 69 13.80 9.69 -8.60
C LEU A 69 14.19 9.19 -10.00
N ILE A 70 15.28 9.70 -10.58
CA ILE A 70 15.74 9.25 -11.91
C ILE A 70 16.12 7.78 -11.87
N THR A 71 16.93 7.36 -10.88
CA THR A 71 17.35 5.97 -10.74
C THR A 71 16.17 5.04 -10.46
N GLY A 72 15.23 5.46 -9.59
CA GLY A 72 14.01 4.72 -9.32
C GLY A 72 13.13 4.52 -10.56
N ALA A 73 12.91 5.59 -11.33
CA ALA A 73 12.11 5.53 -12.57
C ALA A 73 12.79 4.69 -13.66
N ALA A 74 14.10 4.84 -13.83
CA ALA A 74 14.88 4.02 -14.77
C ALA A 74 14.82 2.54 -14.39
N LEU A 75 14.94 2.22 -13.10
CA LEU A 75 14.83 0.85 -12.62
C LEU A 75 13.43 0.27 -12.88
N CYS A 76 12.37 1.02 -12.59
CA CYS A 76 11.00 0.61 -12.89
C CYS A 76 10.78 0.42 -14.39
N THR A 77 11.38 1.28 -15.24
CA THR A 77 11.30 1.16 -16.70
C THR A 77 11.93 -0.14 -17.18
N VAL A 78 13.20 -0.37 -16.82
CA VAL A 78 13.92 -1.59 -17.20
C VAL A 78 13.22 -2.83 -16.68
N ALA A 79 12.83 -2.83 -15.41
CA ALA A 79 12.14 -3.95 -14.80
C ALA A 79 10.77 -4.26 -15.46
N SER A 80 10.02 -3.24 -15.89
CA SER A 80 8.74 -3.46 -16.61
C SER A 80 8.94 -4.13 -17.97
N PHE A 81 9.94 -3.70 -18.74
CA PHE A 81 10.25 -4.35 -20.01
C PHE A 81 10.80 -5.77 -19.81
N LEU A 82 11.68 -5.97 -18.82
CA LEU A 82 12.19 -7.30 -18.50
C LEU A 82 11.08 -8.24 -18.01
N PHE A 83 10.13 -7.74 -17.23
CA PHE A 83 8.97 -8.53 -16.82
C PHE A 83 8.14 -8.97 -18.03
N ALA A 84 7.89 -8.08 -19.00
CA ALA A 84 7.18 -8.43 -20.23
C ALA A 84 7.86 -9.55 -21.03
N LEU A 85 9.19 -9.68 -20.91
CA LEU A 85 10.00 -10.71 -21.57
C LEU A 85 10.12 -12.00 -20.73
N SER A 86 9.54 -12.05 -19.51
CA SER A 86 9.69 -13.18 -18.61
C SER A 86 9.08 -14.45 -19.19
N ARG A 87 9.85 -15.55 -19.10
CA ARG A 87 9.45 -16.91 -19.49
C ARG A 87 9.46 -17.89 -18.33
N THR A 88 10.07 -17.51 -17.20
CA THR A 88 10.13 -18.31 -15.97
C THR A 88 9.66 -17.50 -14.78
N ALA A 89 9.17 -18.18 -13.74
CA ALA A 89 8.70 -17.56 -12.51
C ALA A 89 9.83 -16.79 -11.79
N GLU A 90 11.00 -17.40 -11.70
CA GLU A 90 12.16 -16.83 -11.01
C GLU A 90 12.63 -15.53 -11.66
N PHE A 91 12.63 -15.48 -13.00
CA PHE A 91 13.00 -14.25 -13.70
C PHE A 91 11.96 -13.15 -13.49
N ALA A 92 10.67 -13.50 -13.49
CA ALA A 92 9.58 -12.58 -13.18
C ALA A 92 9.69 -12.05 -11.73
N GLU A 93 10.03 -12.90 -10.76
CA GLU A 93 10.25 -12.50 -9.35
C GLU A 93 11.41 -11.52 -9.21
N VAL A 94 12.55 -11.78 -9.87
CA VAL A 94 13.71 -10.85 -9.88
C VAL A 94 13.29 -9.49 -10.43
N THR A 95 12.52 -9.45 -11.51
CA THR A 95 12.07 -8.18 -12.07
C THR A 95 11.07 -7.46 -11.17
N ARG A 96 10.23 -8.19 -10.43
CA ARG A 96 9.35 -7.63 -9.39
C ARG A 96 10.15 -7.03 -8.23
N ILE A 97 11.22 -7.70 -7.80
CA ILE A 97 12.17 -7.16 -6.81
C ILE A 97 12.79 -5.85 -7.31
N LEU A 98 13.23 -5.79 -8.57
CA LEU A 98 13.77 -4.56 -9.17
C LEU A 98 12.73 -3.42 -9.22
N MET A 99 11.45 -3.73 -9.53
CA MET A 99 10.37 -2.73 -9.46
C MET A 99 10.19 -2.20 -8.04
N GLY A 100 10.17 -3.09 -7.05
CA GLY A 100 10.04 -2.71 -5.64
C GLY A 100 11.21 -1.84 -5.16
N LEU A 101 12.43 -2.14 -5.61
CA LEU A 101 13.63 -1.37 -5.32
C LEU A 101 13.54 0.06 -5.88
N GLY A 102 13.09 0.19 -7.14
CA GLY A 102 12.91 1.49 -7.79
C GLY A 102 11.76 2.30 -7.19
N ALA A 103 10.72 1.62 -6.73
CA ALA A 103 9.50 2.24 -6.19
C ALA A 103 9.62 2.70 -4.73
N ALA A 104 10.46 2.06 -3.92
CA ALA A 104 10.54 2.27 -2.48
C ALA A 104 10.77 3.72 -2.04
N PRO A 105 11.68 4.52 -2.63
CA PRO A 105 11.99 5.86 -2.16
C PRO A 105 11.01 6.94 -2.66
N ILE A 106 10.05 6.60 -3.50
CA ILE A 106 9.24 7.59 -4.25
C ILE A 106 8.41 8.49 -3.35
N VAL A 107 7.71 7.91 -2.36
CA VAL A 107 6.89 8.68 -1.42
C VAL A 107 7.75 9.63 -0.59
N VAL A 108 8.90 9.15 -0.13
CA VAL A 108 9.87 9.99 0.61
C VAL A 108 10.37 11.15 -0.27
N CYS A 109 10.66 10.89 -1.54
CA CYS A 109 11.04 11.93 -2.50
C CYS A 109 9.92 12.98 -2.69
N ALA A 110 8.66 12.55 -2.84
CA ALA A 110 7.52 13.44 -3.01
C ALA A 110 7.34 14.34 -1.77
N MET A 111 7.44 13.77 -0.56
CA MET A 111 7.36 14.51 0.69
C MET A 111 8.53 15.49 0.86
N THR A 112 9.73 15.08 0.50
CA THR A 112 10.91 15.97 0.54
C THR A 112 10.76 17.14 -0.43
N LEU A 113 10.29 16.92 -1.65
CA LEU A 113 9.99 18.00 -2.59
C LEU A 113 8.91 18.95 -2.08
N ALA A 114 7.85 18.39 -1.44
CA ALA A 114 6.81 19.19 -0.82
C ALA A 114 7.39 20.11 0.28
N ALA A 115 8.26 19.58 1.13
CA ALA A 115 8.90 20.33 2.21
C ALA A 115 9.88 21.39 1.69
N GLN A 116 10.66 21.10 0.62
CA GLN A 116 11.68 22.01 0.09
C GLN A 116 11.12 23.15 -0.76
N TRP A 117 10.04 22.92 -1.50
CA TRP A 117 9.56 23.86 -2.51
C TRP A 117 8.29 24.63 -2.11
N PHE A 118 7.60 24.21 -1.06
CA PHE A 118 6.34 24.80 -0.64
C PHE A 118 6.38 25.30 0.81
N PRO A 119 5.58 26.32 1.17
CA PRO A 119 5.47 26.77 2.55
C PRO A 119 4.96 25.62 3.46
N ALA A 120 5.48 25.56 4.70
CA ALA A 120 5.16 24.52 5.68
C ALA A 120 3.64 24.35 5.91
N ARG A 121 2.86 25.42 5.81
CA ARG A 121 1.38 25.40 5.91
C ARG A 121 0.69 24.54 4.84
N LEU A 122 1.34 24.34 3.68
CA LEU A 122 0.79 23.53 2.59
C LEU A 122 1.21 22.05 2.67
N PHE A 123 2.17 21.71 3.53
CA PHE A 123 2.71 20.36 3.63
C PHE A 123 1.61 19.28 3.90
N PRO A 124 0.64 19.49 4.83
CA PRO A 124 -0.42 18.51 5.03
C PRO A 124 -1.29 18.29 3.79
N LEU A 125 -1.58 19.35 3.04
CA LEU A 125 -2.34 19.26 1.79
C LEU A 125 -1.55 18.47 0.73
N LEU A 126 -0.26 18.75 0.57
CA LEU A 126 0.59 18.06 -0.40
C LEU A 126 0.78 16.59 -0.04
N ALA A 127 0.89 16.28 1.24
CA ALA A 127 0.92 14.89 1.72
C ALA A 127 -0.38 14.14 1.36
N ALA A 128 -1.54 14.76 1.62
CA ALA A 128 -2.83 14.18 1.25
C ALA A 128 -2.96 13.98 -0.27
N LEU A 129 -2.55 14.97 -1.07
CA LEU A 129 -2.55 14.88 -2.54
C LEU A 129 -1.61 13.77 -3.05
N THR A 130 -0.50 13.51 -2.37
CA THR A 130 0.40 12.40 -2.71
C THR A 130 -0.28 11.05 -2.51
N GLU A 131 -0.93 10.86 -1.37
CA GLU A 131 -1.69 9.63 -1.08
C GLU A 131 -2.87 9.44 -2.04
N MET A 132 -3.60 10.53 -2.32
CA MET A 132 -4.70 10.52 -3.30
C MET A 132 -4.21 10.16 -4.70
N ALA A 133 -3.05 10.68 -5.12
CA ALA A 133 -2.44 10.30 -6.40
C ALA A 133 -2.13 8.81 -6.45
N GLY A 134 -1.64 8.22 -5.36
CA GLY A 134 -1.41 6.78 -5.24
C GLY A 134 -2.70 5.97 -5.41
N MET A 135 -3.75 6.29 -4.65
CA MET A 135 -5.03 5.58 -4.73
C MET A 135 -5.69 5.72 -6.10
N THR A 136 -5.63 6.92 -6.70
CA THR A 136 -6.09 7.14 -8.07
C THR A 136 -5.28 6.30 -9.07
N GLY A 137 -3.96 6.18 -8.86
CA GLY A 137 -3.08 5.33 -9.67
C GLY A 137 -3.47 3.86 -9.61
N ALA A 138 -3.79 3.35 -8.44
CA ALA A 138 -4.27 1.98 -8.26
C ALA A 138 -5.61 1.75 -8.96
N ALA A 139 -6.58 2.67 -8.80
CA ALA A 139 -7.90 2.57 -9.43
C ALA A 139 -7.79 2.59 -10.96
N VAL A 140 -7.24 3.68 -11.50
CA VAL A 140 -7.11 3.88 -12.97
C VAL A 140 -6.20 2.82 -13.58
N GLY A 141 -5.13 2.43 -12.86
CA GLY A 141 -4.23 1.38 -13.28
C GLY A 141 -4.94 0.03 -13.42
N GLN A 142 -5.74 -0.36 -12.43
CA GLN A 142 -6.52 -1.60 -12.48
C GLN A 142 -7.52 -1.60 -13.65
N GLU A 143 -8.27 -0.53 -13.82
CA GLU A 143 -9.24 -0.38 -14.91
C GLU A 143 -8.57 -0.42 -16.28
N THR A 144 -7.55 0.43 -16.49
CA THR A 144 -6.85 0.56 -17.77
C THR A 144 -6.10 -0.71 -18.15
N LEU A 145 -5.36 -1.28 -17.22
CA LEU A 145 -4.61 -2.52 -17.46
C LEU A 145 -5.56 -3.71 -17.64
N GLY A 146 -6.67 -3.78 -16.89
CA GLY A 146 -7.70 -4.80 -17.10
C GLY A 146 -8.21 -4.81 -18.55
N PHE A 147 -8.51 -3.64 -19.09
CA PHE A 147 -8.93 -3.48 -20.49
C PHE A 147 -7.84 -3.84 -21.50
N ILE A 148 -6.59 -3.42 -21.26
CA ILE A 148 -5.47 -3.73 -22.16
C ILE A 148 -5.17 -5.23 -22.15
N VAL A 149 -5.13 -5.84 -20.96
CA VAL A 149 -4.79 -7.25 -20.77
C VAL A 149 -5.86 -8.17 -21.39
N GLU A 150 -7.14 -7.82 -21.24
CA GLU A 150 -8.25 -8.58 -21.84
C GLU A 150 -8.15 -8.65 -23.36
N ARG A 151 -7.66 -7.58 -24.02
CA ARG A 151 -7.60 -7.48 -25.48
C ARG A 151 -6.26 -7.89 -26.08
N ALA A 152 -5.16 -7.60 -25.40
CA ALA A 152 -3.82 -7.71 -25.96
C ALA A 152 -2.84 -8.53 -25.09
N GLY A 153 -3.32 -9.09 -23.98
CA GLY A 153 -2.53 -9.92 -23.09
C GLY A 153 -1.63 -9.14 -22.11
N TRP A 154 -1.15 -9.84 -21.09
CA TRP A 154 -0.40 -9.24 -19.99
C TRP A 154 0.96 -8.66 -20.41
N ARG A 155 1.63 -9.26 -21.42
CA ARG A 155 2.90 -8.74 -21.93
C ARG A 155 2.75 -7.35 -22.51
N THR A 156 1.69 -7.11 -23.29
CA THR A 156 1.37 -5.78 -23.83
C THR A 156 1.07 -4.78 -22.72
N GLY A 157 0.34 -5.20 -21.67
CA GLY A 157 0.12 -4.37 -20.49
C GLY A 157 1.43 -3.95 -19.81
N MET A 158 2.40 -4.86 -19.68
CA MET A 158 3.70 -4.54 -19.10
C MET A 158 4.59 -3.67 -19.98
N VAL A 159 4.52 -3.85 -21.29
CA VAL A 159 5.17 -2.94 -22.25
C VAL A 159 4.58 -1.52 -22.12
N ALA A 160 3.26 -1.39 -21.99
CA ALA A 160 2.62 -0.09 -21.75
C ALA A 160 3.10 0.56 -20.44
N CYS A 161 3.23 -0.22 -19.37
CA CYS A 161 3.84 0.25 -18.11
C CYS A 161 5.30 0.71 -18.31
N GLY A 162 6.09 -0.03 -19.07
CA GLY A 162 7.47 0.33 -19.41
C GLY A 162 7.57 1.65 -20.19
N ILE A 163 6.72 1.83 -21.18
CA ILE A 163 6.63 3.08 -21.97
C ILE A 163 6.22 4.26 -21.06
N PHE A 164 5.21 4.08 -20.22
CA PHE A 164 4.79 5.11 -19.28
C PHE A 164 5.90 5.50 -18.30
N SER A 165 6.60 4.51 -17.75
CA SER A 165 7.73 4.74 -16.85
C SER A 165 8.91 5.43 -17.55
N ALA A 166 9.19 5.10 -18.82
CA ALA A 166 10.23 5.75 -19.61
C ALA A 166 9.87 7.24 -19.86
N ALA A 167 8.63 7.52 -20.25
CA ALA A 167 8.16 8.90 -20.40
C ALA A 167 8.25 9.68 -19.07
N LEU A 168 7.88 9.04 -17.96
CA LEU A 168 8.00 9.62 -16.63
C LEU A 168 9.46 9.90 -16.25
N SER A 169 10.38 9.00 -16.59
CA SER A 169 11.83 9.20 -16.38
C SER A 169 12.33 10.44 -17.10
N ILE A 170 11.89 10.65 -18.36
CA ILE A 170 12.22 11.86 -19.12
C ILE A 170 11.64 13.11 -18.44
N LEU A 171 10.39 13.07 -17.99
CA LEU A 171 9.77 14.19 -17.27
C LEU A 171 10.51 14.52 -15.97
N ILE A 172 10.96 13.50 -15.22
CA ILE A 172 11.77 13.71 -14.00
C ILE A 172 13.09 14.41 -14.34
N VAL A 173 13.78 13.96 -15.39
CA VAL A 173 15.06 14.58 -15.82
C VAL A 173 14.87 16.06 -16.20
N LEU A 174 13.76 16.37 -16.89
CA LEU A 174 13.48 17.73 -17.38
C LEU A 174 13.01 18.69 -16.28
N PHE A 175 12.15 18.22 -15.37
CA PHE A 175 11.43 19.11 -14.46
C PHE A 175 11.92 19.03 -13.00
N VAL A 176 12.43 17.90 -12.52
CA VAL A 176 12.87 17.77 -11.13
C VAL A 176 14.27 18.35 -10.97
N ARG A 177 14.40 19.28 -10.02
CA ARG A 177 15.68 19.93 -9.66
C ARG A 177 15.87 19.82 -8.16
N ASN A 178 17.11 19.55 -7.74
CA ASN A 178 17.47 19.69 -6.33
C ASN A 178 17.49 21.18 -5.97
N ARG A 179 16.83 21.54 -4.88
CA ARG A 179 17.07 22.82 -4.23
C ARG A 179 18.33 22.65 -3.39
N ARG A 180 19.34 23.50 -3.59
CA ARG A 180 20.49 23.55 -2.66
C ARG A 180 19.95 24.07 -1.33
N ASP A 181 19.93 23.23 -0.31
CA ASP A 181 19.68 23.70 1.04
C ASP A 181 20.81 24.64 1.41
N ARG A 182 20.44 25.89 1.71
CA ARG A 182 21.37 26.96 2.08
C ARG A 182 21.91 26.80 3.50
N ASP A 183 21.24 25.98 4.29
CA ASP A 183 21.56 25.77 5.69
C ASP A 183 21.82 24.27 5.89
N GLY A 184 23.11 23.90 5.82
CA GLY A 184 23.62 22.64 6.36
C GLY A 184 23.53 22.73 7.90
N GLU A 185 22.30 22.83 8.45
CA GLU A 185 22.09 22.49 9.85
C GLU A 185 22.47 21.03 9.99
N ASP A 186 23.41 20.77 10.90
CA ASP A 186 23.79 19.44 11.35
C ASP A 186 22.54 18.64 11.74
N GLN A 187 21.94 17.97 10.76
CA GLN A 187 20.84 17.06 11.01
C GLN A 187 21.44 15.90 11.79
N GLN A 188 21.44 16.04 13.10
CA GLN A 188 21.92 14.99 14.01
C GLN A 188 21.06 13.75 13.74
N TRP A 189 21.66 12.79 13.08
CA TRP A 189 21.01 11.50 12.84
C TRP A 189 20.76 10.81 14.19
N PRO A 190 19.55 10.30 14.42
CA PRO A 190 19.25 9.54 15.62
C PRO A 190 20.24 8.40 15.77
N ARG A 191 20.70 8.14 17.00
CA ARG A 191 21.63 7.07 17.27
C ARG A 191 20.99 5.72 16.93
N LEU A 192 21.73 4.82 16.31
CA LEU A 192 21.24 3.48 15.94
C LEU A 192 20.59 2.75 17.12
N ALA A 193 21.10 2.95 18.35
CA ALA A 193 20.51 2.38 19.55
C ALA A 193 19.13 2.96 19.89
N GLU A 194 18.86 4.22 19.57
CA GLU A 194 17.56 4.87 19.79
C GLU A 194 16.54 4.36 18.76
N ILE A 195 16.97 4.25 17.50
CA ILE A 195 16.18 3.61 16.43
C ILE A 195 15.84 2.18 16.84
N GLY A 196 16.81 1.39 17.29
CA GLY A 196 16.58 0.01 17.73
C GLY A 196 15.57 -0.10 18.87
N ARG A 197 15.64 0.78 19.89
CA ARG A 197 14.66 0.80 20.99
C ARG A 197 13.26 1.16 20.52
N LEU A 198 13.13 2.10 19.58
CA LEU A 198 11.84 2.49 19.03
C LEU A 198 11.23 1.32 18.24
N LEU A 199 12.02 0.65 17.39
CA LEU A 199 11.56 -0.47 16.56
C LEU A 199 11.03 -1.66 17.40
N VAL A 200 11.50 -1.86 18.63
CA VAL A 200 11.00 -2.90 19.54
C VAL A 200 10.01 -2.38 20.58
N SER A 201 9.62 -1.11 20.53
CA SER A 201 8.67 -0.51 21.46
C SER A 201 7.29 -1.15 21.33
N VAL A 202 6.88 -1.93 22.33
CA VAL A 202 5.61 -2.66 22.35
C VAL A 202 4.39 -1.75 22.11
N PRO A 203 4.30 -0.54 22.73
CA PRO A 203 3.17 0.36 22.47
C PRO A 203 3.09 0.83 21.00
N ILE A 204 4.22 1.10 20.37
CA ILE A 204 4.31 1.52 18.97
C ILE A 204 3.99 0.35 18.05
N LEU A 205 4.65 -0.81 18.27
CA LEU A 205 4.40 -2.04 17.51
C LEU A 205 2.93 -2.44 17.53
N ALA A 206 2.29 -2.43 18.70
CA ALA A 206 0.89 -2.85 18.82
C ALA A 206 -0.06 -1.95 18.01
N ARG A 207 0.16 -0.62 17.99
CA ARG A 207 -0.65 0.32 17.20
C ARG A 207 -0.40 0.19 15.71
N ALA A 208 0.86 0.09 15.32
CA ALA A 208 1.25 -0.11 13.93
C ALA A 208 0.73 -1.45 13.39
N THR A 209 0.82 -2.53 14.20
CA THR A 209 0.26 -3.86 13.86
C THR A 209 -1.27 -3.80 13.71
N ALA A 210 -1.97 -3.11 14.60
CA ALA A 210 -3.42 -2.94 14.46
C ALA A 210 -3.78 -2.24 13.14
N GLY A 211 -3.06 -1.18 12.76
CA GLY A 211 -3.22 -0.54 11.45
C GLY A 211 -2.93 -1.49 10.30
N GLY A 212 -1.84 -2.26 10.39
CA GLY A 212 -1.46 -3.24 9.37
C GLY A 212 -2.47 -4.38 9.20
N LEU A 213 -3.06 -4.86 10.28
CA LEU A 213 -4.11 -5.88 10.24
C LEU A 213 -5.39 -5.33 9.57
N VAL A 214 -5.78 -4.09 9.84
CA VAL A 214 -6.90 -3.46 9.13
C VAL A 214 -6.58 -3.31 7.64
N ALA A 215 -5.41 -2.76 7.31
CA ALA A 215 -4.99 -2.54 5.93
C ALA A 215 -4.84 -3.84 5.13
N SER A 216 -4.56 -4.98 5.79
CA SER A 216 -4.29 -6.26 5.12
C SER A 216 -5.45 -6.74 4.25
N ALA A 217 -6.70 -6.44 4.61
CA ALA A 217 -7.87 -6.75 3.79
C ALA A 217 -7.79 -6.02 2.43
N GLY A 218 -7.44 -4.75 2.44
CA GLY A 218 -7.25 -3.97 1.21
C GLY A 218 -6.05 -4.40 0.40
N VAL A 219 -4.90 -4.59 1.07
CA VAL A 219 -3.64 -4.98 0.40
C VAL A 219 -3.75 -6.40 -0.19
N ALA A 220 -4.39 -7.33 0.51
CA ALA A 220 -4.54 -8.70 0.00
C ALA A 220 -5.69 -8.83 -1.00
N PHE A 221 -6.89 -8.35 -0.67
CA PHE A 221 -8.06 -8.51 -1.53
C PHE A 221 -8.13 -7.40 -2.58
N GLY A 222 -8.16 -6.13 -2.18
CA GLY A 222 -8.33 -4.99 -3.10
C GLY A 222 -7.19 -4.87 -4.13
N MET A 223 -5.94 -5.09 -3.70
CA MET A 223 -4.77 -4.92 -4.56
C MET A 223 -4.39 -6.19 -5.35
N LEU A 224 -4.78 -7.41 -4.91
CA LEU A 224 -4.35 -8.63 -5.56
C LEU A 224 -5.49 -9.60 -5.91
N TRP A 225 -6.18 -10.14 -4.91
CA TRP A 225 -7.06 -11.30 -5.12
C TRP A 225 -8.47 -10.94 -5.60
N GLY A 226 -8.94 -9.69 -5.43
CA GLY A 226 -10.30 -9.27 -5.72
C GLY A 226 -10.72 -9.48 -7.18
N VAL A 227 -9.87 -9.09 -8.14
CA VAL A 227 -10.18 -9.27 -9.59
C VAL A 227 -10.36 -10.74 -9.92
N SER A 228 -9.43 -11.59 -9.46
CA SER A 228 -9.49 -13.04 -9.72
C SER A 228 -10.70 -13.69 -9.05
N TYR A 229 -11.07 -13.23 -7.84
CA TYR A 229 -12.26 -13.70 -7.13
C TYR A 229 -13.54 -13.38 -7.92
N PHE A 230 -13.67 -12.15 -8.41
CA PHE A 230 -14.86 -11.74 -9.19
C PHE A 230 -14.97 -12.50 -10.52
N GLN A 231 -13.84 -12.74 -11.19
CA GLN A 231 -13.84 -13.57 -12.41
C GLN A 231 -14.28 -15.00 -12.14
N ALA A 232 -13.71 -15.66 -11.12
CA ALA A 232 -13.95 -17.07 -10.87
C ALA A 232 -15.32 -17.36 -10.23
N HIS A 233 -15.73 -16.55 -9.26
CA HIS A 233 -16.93 -16.83 -8.46
C HIS A 233 -18.17 -16.04 -8.89
N HIS A 234 -18.00 -14.96 -9.67
CA HIS A 234 -19.11 -14.14 -10.20
C HIS A 234 -19.15 -14.12 -11.72
N GLN A 235 -18.25 -14.87 -12.40
CA GLN A 235 -18.20 -15.00 -13.86
C GLN A 235 -18.09 -13.67 -14.61
N MET A 236 -17.46 -12.68 -13.99
CA MET A 236 -17.22 -11.39 -14.61
C MET A 236 -16.12 -11.47 -15.67
N SER A 237 -16.22 -10.67 -16.73
CA SER A 237 -15.09 -10.45 -17.64
C SER A 237 -13.92 -9.79 -16.86
N LEU A 238 -12.70 -9.87 -17.39
CA LEU A 238 -11.55 -9.25 -16.73
C LEU A 238 -11.75 -7.74 -16.57
N SER A 239 -12.30 -7.09 -17.60
CA SER A 239 -12.61 -5.66 -17.57
C SER A 239 -13.62 -5.30 -16.48
N ALA A 240 -14.77 -6.02 -16.42
CA ALA A 240 -15.80 -5.80 -15.41
C ALA A 240 -15.28 -6.06 -13.99
N ALA A 241 -14.53 -7.15 -13.78
CA ALA A 241 -13.92 -7.48 -12.50
C ALA A 241 -12.91 -6.43 -12.04
N SER A 242 -12.11 -5.89 -12.99
CA SER A 242 -11.13 -4.84 -12.72
C SER A 242 -11.80 -3.52 -12.32
N VAL A 243 -12.86 -3.13 -13.02
CA VAL A 243 -13.68 -1.95 -12.66
C VAL A 243 -14.33 -2.16 -11.30
N CYS A 244 -14.94 -3.32 -11.05
CA CYS A 244 -15.55 -3.64 -9.76
C CYS A 244 -14.53 -3.54 -8.62
N ALA A 245 -13.34 -4.13 -8.78
CA ALA A 245 -12.27 -4.09 -7.78
C ALA A 245 -11.71 -2.67 -7.57
N SER A 246 -11.64 -1.84 -8.60
CA SER A 246 -11.12 -0.47 -8.53
C SER A 246 -11.95 0.43 -7.60
N PHE A 247 -13.24 0.13 -7.41
CA PHE A 247 -14.10 0.86 -6.46
C PHE A 247 -13.58 0.84 -5.03
N TYR A 248 -12.76 -0.15 -4.65
CA TYR A 248 -12.04 -0.12 -3.40
C TYR A 248 -11.16 1.14 -3.26
N PHE A 249 -10.38 1.47 -4.28
CA PHE A 249 -9.48 2.63 -4.24
C PHE A 249 -10.26 3.95 -4.30
N TRP A 250 -11.33 4.01 -5.09
CA TRP A 250 -12.23 5.16 -5.11
C TRP A 250 -12.89 5.39 -3.75
N GLY A 251 -13.23 4.32 -3.03
CA GLY A 251 -13.72 4.39 -1.65
C GLY A 251 -12.68 4.88 -0.64
N CYS A 252 -11.40 4.53 -0.83
CA CYS A 252 -10.31 4.99 0.04
C CYS A 252 -10.20 6.52 0.08
N LEU A 253 -10.46 7.22 -1.02
CA LEU A 253 -10.32 8.68 -1.08
C LEU A 253 -11.22 9.39 -0.04
N PRO A 254 -12.57 9.22 -0.07
CA PRO A 254 -13.44 9.82 0.95
C PRO A 254 -13.20 9.20 2.34
N GLY A 255 -12.80 7.93 2.42
CA GLY A 255 -12.48 7.26 3.67
C GLY A 255 -11.29 7.90 4.40
N MET A 256 -10.20 8.22 3.70
CA MET A 256 -9.06 8.92 4.26
C MET A 256 -9.42 10.32 4.77
N LEU A 257 -10.13 11.10 3.95
CA LEU A 257 -10.58 12.44 4.33
C LEU A 257 -11.54 12.38 5.51
N GLY A 258 -12.51 11.45 5.48
CA GLY A 258 -13.49 11.24 6.52
C GLY A 258 -12.87 10.81 7.84
N SER A 259 -11.91 9.86 7.81
CA SER A 259 -11.20 9.40 9.02
C SER A 259 -10.39 10.52 9.66
N ALA A 260 -9.70 11.34 8.87
CA ALA A 260 -8.94 12.48 9.35
C ALA A 260 -9.86 13.55 9.97
N TRP A 261 -10.98 13.89 9.31
CA TRP A 261 -11.97 14.84 9.81
C TRP A 261 -12.62 14.34 11.12
N LEU A 262 -13.04 13.07 11.17
CA LEU A 262 -13.62 12.46 12.38
C LEU A 262 -12.60 12.47 13.53
N CYS A 263 -11.32 12.15 13.24
CA CYS A 263 -10.26 12.18 14.23
C CYS A 263 -10.05 13.60 14.78
N ALA A 264 -10.00 14.61 13.92
CA ALA A 264 -9.88 16.00 14.34
C ALA A 264 -11.09 16.48 15.17
N ARG A 265 -12.30 15.99 14.85
CA ARG A 265 -13.56 16.38 15.54
C ARG A 265 -13.76 15.71 16.89
N PHE A 266 -13.40 14.42 17.01
CA PHE A 266 -13.71 13.61 18.19
C PHE A 266 -12.49 13.25 19.05
N GLY A 267 -11.26 13.37 18.55
CA GLY A 267 -10.02 13.11 19.29
C GLY A 267 -9.84 11.66 19.76
N ARG A 268 -10.45 10.66 19.07
CA ARG A 268 -10.45 9.24 19.50
C ARG A 268 -9.95 8.31 18.39
N PRO A 269 -8.67 8.41 17.96
CA PRO A 269 -8.17 7.65 16.81
C PRO A 269 -8.28 6.13 16.98
N ALA A 270 -8.08 5.59 18.18
CA ALA A 270 -8.19 4.16 18.44
C ALA A 270 -9.62 3.63 18.26
N LEU A 271 -10.64 4.37 18.72
CA LEU A 271 -12.03 4.00 18.53
C LEU A 271 -12.42 4.07 17.05
N LEU A 272 -12.00 5.13 16.36
CA LEU A 272 -12.28 5.30 14.93
C LEU A 272 -11.61 4.21 14.10
N LEU A 273 -10.36 3.83 14.42
CA LEU A 273 -9.69 2.70 13.78
C LEU A 273 -10.44 1.39 14.02
N ALA A 274 -10.96 1.16 15.25
CA ALA A 274 -11.75 -0.02 15.57
C ALA A 274 -13.09 -0.05 14.79
N LEU A 275 -13.76 1.10 14.61
CA LEU A 275 -14.97 1.21 13.79
C LEU A 275 -14.67 0.96 12.31
N GLY A 276 -13.56 1.50 11.79
CA GLY A 276 -13.07 1.21 10.44
C GLY A 276 -12.77 -0.29 10.25
N ALA A 277 -12.15 -0.92 11.25
CA ALA A 277 -11.89 -2.36 11.25
C ALA A 277 -13.18 -3.20 11.21
N ALA A 278 -14.17 -2.84 12.04
CA ALA A 278 -15.48 -3.50 12.05
C ALA A 278 -16.20 -3.34 10.70
N GLY A 279 -16.20 -2.13 10.14
CA GLY A 279 -16.76 -1.87 8.81
C GLY A 279 -16.05 -2.64 7.70
N THR A 280 -14.71 -2.73 7.76
CA THR A 280 -13.89 -3.55 6.84
C THR A 280 -14.28 -5.02 6.92
N ALA A 281 -14.35 -5.60 8.12
CA ALA A 281 -14.75 -6.99 8.32
C ALA A 281 -16.18 -7.26 7.82
N ALA A 282 -17.12 -6.36 8.13
CA ALA A 282 -18.51 -6.47 7.67
C ALA A 282 -18.63 -6.38 6.14
N ALA A 283 -17.94 -5.42 5.51
CA ALA A 283 -17.94 -5.28 4.05
C ALA A 283 -17.33 -6.52 3.37
N MET A 284 -16.23 -7.05 3.90
CA MET A 284 -15.64 -8.31 3.40
C MET A 284 -16.60 -9.50 3.55
N ALA A 285 -17.27 -9.64 4.69
CA ALA A 285 -18.25 -10.71 4.90
C ALA A 285 -19.42 -10.61 3.91
N LEU A 286 -19.91 -9.39 3.65
CA LEU A 286 -20.96 -9.17 2.65
C LEU A 286 -20.50 -9.54 1.24
N ILE A 287 -19.29 -9.14 0.83
CA ILE A 287 -18.72 -9.46 -0.49
C ILE A 287 -18.58 -10.98 -0.65
N LEU A 288 -18.04 -11.67 0.35
CA LEU A 288 -17.70 -13.08 0.22
C LEU A 288 -18.92 -14.02 0.33
N PHE A 289 -19.91 -13.68 1.15
CA PHE A 289 -20.96 -14.63 1.52
C PHE A 289 -22.39 -14.22 1.13
N VAL A 290 -22.64 -12.94 0.87
CA VAL A 290 -24.02 -12.44 0.73
C VAL A 290 -24.30 -11.85 -0.64
N LEU A 291 -23.44 -10.93 -1.09
CA LEU A 291 -23.74 -10.10 -2.25
C LEU A 291 -23.54 -10.86 -3.58
N ARG A 292 -24.43 -10.56 -4.51
CA ARG A 292 -24.37 -11.03 -5.90
C ARG A 292 -24.67 -9.84 -6.82
N GLY A 293 -24.17 -9.90 -8.04
CA GLY A 293 -24.36 -8.85 -9.04
C GLY A 293 -23.34 -7.73 -8.97
N GLU A 294 -22.95 -7.24 -10.14
CA GLU A 294 -21.82 -6.31 -10.33
C GLU A 294 -21.98 -5.00 -9.54
N LEU A 295 -23.16 -4.39 -9.61
CA LEU A 295 -23.40 -3.10 -8.96
C LEU A 295 -23.34 -3.19 -7.42
N ALA A 296 -23.91 -4.27 -6.85
CA ALA A 296 -23.89 -4.49 -5.40
C ALA A 296 -22.45 -4.75 -4.91
N LEU A 297 -21.67 -5.53 -5.66
CA LEU A 297 -20.28 -5.81 -5.36
C LEU A 297 -19.41 -4.55 -5.50
N ALA A 298 -19.58 -3.76 -6.55
CA ALA A 298 -18.88 -2.48 -6.73
C ALA A 298 -19.19 -1.51 -5.59
N GLY A 299 -20.46 -1.39 -5.19
CA GLY A 299 -20.86 -0.60 -4.03
C GLY A 299 -20.21 -1.08 -2.72
N ALA A 300 -20.17 -2.40 -2.51
CA ALA A 300 -19.53 -2.98 -1.33
C ALA A 300 -18.00 -2.80 -1.36
N MET A 301 -17.35 -2.87 -2.52
CA MET A 301 -15.93 -2.54 -2.68
C MET A 301 -15.64 -1.08 -2.33
N PHE A 302 -16.51 -0.15 -2.72
CA PHE A 302 -16.40 1.25 -2.32
C PHE A 302 -16.51 1.41 -0.80
N VAL A 303 -17.51 0.78 -0.18
CA VAL A 303 -17.66 0.80 1.29
C VAL A 303 -16.47 0.14 1.98
N LEU A 304 -15.98 -0.98 1.44
CA LEU A 304 -14.76 -1.64 1.92
C LEU A 304 -13.58 -0.66 1.92
N GLY A 305 -13.35 0.04 0.82
CA GLY A 305 -12.28 1.04 0.72
C GLY A 305 -12.44 2.18 1.72
N ALA A 306 -13.66 2.71 1.86
CA ALA A 306 -13.95 3.81 2.78
C ALA A 306 -13.70 3.42 4.25
N CYS A 307 -14.12 2.24 4.67
CA CYS A 307 -13.88 1.72 6.02
C CYS A 307 -12.40 1.34 6.23
N ASN A 308 -11.80 0.69 5.24
CA ASN A 308 -10.41 0.23 5.31
C ASN A 308 -9.43 1.40 5.44
N ALA A 309 -9.69 2.53 4.79
CA ALA A 309 -8.86 3.73 4.83
C ALA A 309 -8.60 4.30 6.24
N PHE A 310 -9.40 3.88 7.23
CA PHE A 310 -9.18 4.24 8.63
C PHE A 310 -7.86 3.67 9.19
N TYR A 311 -7.22 2.72 8.50
CA TYR A 311 -5.87 2.26 8.87
C TYR A 311 -4.87 3.41 8.99
N ALA A 312 -5.06 4.49 8.26
CA ALA A 312 -4.21 5.68 8.30
C ALA A 312 -4.15 6.33 9.70
N LEU A 313 -5.16 6.12 10.54
CA LEU A 313 -5.14 6.59 11.93
C LEU A 313 -4.05 5.92 12.79
N ALA A 314 -3.52 4.78 12.37
CA ALA A 314 -2.37 4.16 13.02
C ALA A 314 -1.13 5.06 12.99
N PHE A 315 -0.91 5.80 11.88
CA PHE A 315 0.19 6.77 11.78
C PHE A 315 0.06 7.89 12.82
N THR A 316 -1.17 8.40 13.02
CA THR A 316 -1.45 9.41 14.05
C THR A 316 -1.15 8.87 15.45
N MET A 317 -1.66 7.68 15.78
CA MET A 317 -1.46 7.05 17.09
C MET A 317 0.01 6.72 17.38
N VAL A 318 0.79 6.37 16.38
CA VAL A 318 2.22 6.08 16.49
C VAL A 318 3.02 7.37 16.64
N LYS A 319 2.71 8.39 15.81
CA LYS A 319 3.36 9.70 15.87
C LYS A 319 3.22 10.35 17.24
N ASP A 320 2.03 10.27 17.85
CA ASP A 320 1.77 10.85 19.18
C ASP A 320 2.55 10.18 20.32
N GLN A 321 3.15 9.00 20.07
CA GLN A 321 3.93 8.24 21.05
C GLN A 321 5.43 8.24 20.78
N ALA A 322 5.85 8.58 19.57
CA ALA A 322 7.26 8.63 19.22
C ALA A 322 7.88 9.97 19.62
N PRO A 323 9.13 9.99 20.08
CA PRO A 323 9.87 11.23 20.23
C PRO A 323 9.89 12.02 18.91
N PRO A 324 9.81 13.36 18.93
CA PRO A 324 9.76 14.17 17.72
C PRO A 324 10.89 13.85 16.73
N GLU A 325 12.11 13.60 17.24
CA GLU A 325 13.32 13.31 16.47
C GLU A 325 13.23 11.93 15.76
N LEU A 326 12.43 11.02 16.29
CA LEU A 326 12.23 9.65 15.79
C LEU A 326 10.89 9.46 15.07
N SER A 327 10.09 10.51 14.93
CA SER A 327 8.73 10.41 14.34
C SER A 327 8.76 9.88 12.91
N GLY A 328 9.76 10.25 12.11
CA GLY A 328 9.95 9.73 10.75
C GLY A 328 10.23 8.23 10.72
N VAL A 329 11.06 7.73 11.64
CA VAL A 329 11.36 6.30 11.78
C VAL A 329 10.11 5.53 12.21
N ALA A 330 9.34 6.07 13.16
CA ALA A 330 8.10 5.47 13.66
C ALA A 330 7.03 5.38 12.54
N MET A 331 6.91 6.40 11.71
CA MET A 331 6.01 6.38 10.55
C MET A 331 6.47 5.39 9.49
N GLY A 332 7.78 5.32 9.22
CA GLY A 332 8.37 4.31 8.33
C GLY A 332 8.10 2.89 8.81
N GLN A 333 8.28 2.63 10.11
CA GLN A 333 7.94 1.35 10.74
C GLN A 333 6.45 1.01 10.61
N THR A 334 5.57 2.00 10.78
CA THR A 334 4.13 1.82 10.62
C THR A 334 3.79 1.41 9.19
N ASN A 335 4.35 2.11 8.19
CA ASN A 335 4.16 1.77 6.78
C ASN A 335 4.72 0.39 6.43
N MET A 336 5.89 0.06 6.98
CA MET A 336 6.50 -1.27 6.84
C MET A 336 5.57 -2.38 7.34
N LEU A 337 4.92 -2.20 8.49
CA LEU A 337 3.98 -3.18 9.04
C LEU A 337 2.67 -3.22 8.23
N ILE A 338 2.15 -2.09 7.77
CA ILE A 338 0.96 -2.02 6.92
C ILE A 338 1.17 -2.80 5.63
N MET A 339 2.24 -2.50 4.91
CA MET A 339 2.54 -3.17 3.64
C MET A 339 3.06 -4.61 3.84
N GLY A 340 3.83 -4.85 4.92
CA GLY A 340 4.38 -6.16 5.23
C GLY A 340 3.31 -7.18 5.62
N ILE A 341 2.40 -6.82 6.51
CA ILE A 341 1.32 -7.74 6.93
C ILE A 341 0.45 -8.08 5.72
N GLY A 342 -0.01 -7.09 4.96
CA GLY A 342 -0.84 -7.34 3.79
C GLY A 342 -0.10 -8.02 2.64
N GLY A 343 1.06 -7.48 2.24
CA GLY A 343 1.79 -7.90 1.05
C GLY A 343 2.67 -9.13 1.24
N LEU A 344 3.42 -9.23 2.35
CA LEU A 344 4.34 -10.36 2.56
C LEU A 344 3.69 -11.54 3.29
N ILE A 345 2.64 -11.31 4.10
CA ILE A 345 2.02 -12.37 4.88
C ILE A 345 0.69 -12.77 4.22
N PHE A 346 -0.26 -11.85 4.07
CA PHE A 346 -1.62 -12.22 3.65
C PHE A 346 -1.73 -12.57 2.16
N GLN A 347 -1.01 -11.89 1.26
CA GLN A 347 -1.07 -12.24 -0.16
C GLN A 347 -0.62 -13.68 -0.44
N PRO A 348 0.57 -14.14 0.01
CA PRO A 348 0.97 -15.52 -0.19
C PRO A 348 0.19 -16.52 0.67
N LEU A 349 -0.19 -16.15 1.91
CA LEU A 349 -0.98 -17.01 2.78
C LEU A 349 -2.31 -17.40 2.13
N ILE A 350 -3.02 -16.45 1.53
CA ILE A 350 -4.28 -16.71 0.82
C ILE A 350 -4.04 -17.65 -0.37
N GLY A 351 -2.95 -17.45 -1.12
CA GLY A 351 -2.58 -18.33 -2.21
C GLY A 351 -2.27 -19.76 -1.76
N VAL A 352 -1.58 -19.93 -0.62
CA VAL A 352 -1.31 -21.24 -0.01
C VAL A 352 -2.61 -21.90 0.48
N LEU A 353 -3.49 -21.15 1.15
CA LEU A 353 -4.76 -21.66 1.64
C LEU A 353 -5.67 -22.13 0.50
N ALA A 354 -5.71 -21.39 -0.61
CA ALA A 354 -6.43 -21.79 -1.81
C ALA A 354 -5.88 -23.11 -2.38
N HIS A 355 -4.56 -23.20 -2.51
CA HIS A 355 -3.89 -24.40 -3.02
C HIS A 355 -4.15 -25.64 -2.13
N LEU A 356 -4.09 -25.49 -0.81
CA LEU A 356 -4.41 -26.56 0.15
C LEU A 356 -5.89 -26.97 0.09
N GLY A 357 -6.78 -26.02 -0.25
CA GLY A 357 -8.20 -26.29 -0.50
C GLY A 357 -8.50 -26.92 -1.86
N GLY A 358 -7.48 -27.14 -2.71
CA GLY A 358 -7.66 -27.66 -4.07
C GLY A 358 -8.23 -26.61 -5.04
N GLU A 359 -8.12 -25.32 -4.72
CA GLU A 359 -8.62 -24.20 -5.53
C GLU A 359 -7.47 -23.51 -6.26
N ASP A 360 -7.64 -23.22 -7.56
CA ASP A 360 -6.69 -22.42 -8.32
C ASP A 360 -6.85 -20.90 -8.03
N VAL A 361 -8.07 -20.48 -7.72
CA VAL A 361 -8.41 -19.12 -7.31
C VAL A 361 -8.97 -19.16 -5.89
N PRO A 362 -8.48 -18.31 -4.97
CA PRO A 362 -8.98 -18.29 -3.60
C PRO A 362 -10.49 -18.10 -3.53
N GLY A 363 -11.18 -19.05 -2.90
CA GLY A 363 -12.60 -18.94 -2.59
C GLY A 363 -12.86 -18.19 -1.28
N ALA A 364 -14.13 -18.10 -0.90
CA ALA A 364 -14.53 -17.36 0.30
C ALA A 364 -13.86 -17.87 1.59
N VAL A 365 -13.56 -19.16 1.69
CA VAL A 365 -12.88 -19.75 2.86
C VAL A 365 -11.44 -19.25 2.98
N ALA A 366 -10.64 -19.32 1.91
CA ALA A 366 -9.27 -18.82 1.91
C ALA A 366 -9.22 -17.30 2.14
N LEU A 367 -10.18 -16.55 1.59
CA LEU A 367 -10.29 -15.10 1.74
C LEU A 367 -10.83 -14.66 3.10
N SER A 368 -11.46 -15.55 3.88
CA SER A 368 -12.01 -15.21 5.21
C SER A 368 -10.96 -14.71 6.20
N VAL A 369 -9.68 -15.00 5.98
CA VAL A 369 -8.57 -14.43 6.77
C VAL A 369 -8.54 -12.90 6.71
N THR A 370 -9.06 -12.29 5.63
CA THR A 370 -9.21 -10.83 5.49
C THR A 370 -10.33 -10.26 6.36
N ILE A 371 -11.22 -11.10 6.89
CA ILE A 371 -12.23 -10.73 7.90
C ILE A 371 -11.62 -10.86 9.29
N VAL A 372 -10.86 -11.93 9.54
CA VAL A 372 -10.26 -12.20 10.85
C VAL A 372 -9.21 -11.14 11.22
N ALA A 373 -8.42 -10.67 10.27
CA ALA A 373 -7.36 -9.71 10.52
C ALA A 373 -7.87 -8.38 11.15
N PRO A 374 -8.85 -7.68 10.60
CA PRO A 374 -9.38 -6.46 11.22
C PRO A 374 -10.07 -6.73 12.57
N LEU A 375 -10.66 -7.91 12.79
CA LEU A 375 -11.20 -8.28 14.09
C LEU A 375 -10.10 -8.46 15.15
N LEU A 376 -8.95 -9.03 14.78
CA LEU A 376 -7.76 -9.09 15.64
C LEU A 376 -7.23 -7.68 15.97
N ALA A 377 -7.29 -6.75 15.03
CA ALA A 377 -6.94 -5.36 15.28
C ALA A 377 -7.81 -4.74 16.38
N ILE A 378 -9.11 -5.00 16.36
CA ILE A 378 -10.04 -4.52 17.41
C ILE A 378 -9.64 -5.10 18.78
N ALA A 379 -9.29 -6.37 18.86
CA ALA A 379 -8.84 -7.01 20.09
C ALA A 379 -7.56 -6.36 20.64
N ILE A 380 -6.57 -6.09 19.77
CA ILE A 380 -5.34 -5.38 20.14
C ILE A 380 -5.65 -3.99 20.68
N LEU A 381 -6.51 -3.22 20.00
CA LEU A 381 -6.89 -1.88 20.42
C LEU A 381 -7.64 -1.86 21.75
N ALA A 382 -8.50 -2.84 22.00
CA ALA A 382 -9.19 -3.01 23.29
C ALA A 382 -8.21 -3.25 24.44
N VAL A 383 -7.22 -4.13 24.25
CA VAL A 383 -6.18 -4.41 25.25
C VAL A 383 -5.34 -3.16 25.56
N ILE A 384 -4.96 -2.39 24.52
CA ILE A 384 -4.21 -1.14 24.72
C ILE A 384 -5.05 -0.13 25.49
N GLY A 385 -6.35 0.01 25.18
CA GLY A 385 -7.27 0.94 25.85
C GLY A 385 -7.47 0.61 27.34
N VAL A 386 -7.56 -0.68 27.68
CA VAL A 386 -7.69 -1.13 29.10
C VAL A 386 -6.41 -0.84 29.89
N ARG A 387 -5.23 -1.08 29.31
CA ARG A 387 -3.95 -0.80 29.96
C ARG A 387 -3.73 0.69 30.23
N GLY A 388 -4.06 1.54 29.26
CA GLY A 388 -3.96 3.00 29.41
C GLY A 388 -4.81 3.54 30.56
N ARG A 389 -6.05 3.07 30.70
CA ARG A 389 -6.95 3.46 31.82
C ARG A 389 -6.43 3.02 33.20
N ARG A 390 -5.82 1.83 33.30
CA ARG A 390 -5.26 1.34 34.57
C ARG A 390 -4.05 2.13 35.06
N ILE A 391 -3.23 2.63 34.11
CA ILE A 391 -2.07 3.48 34.45
C ILE A 391 -2.57 4.83 34.94
N SER A 392 -3.48 5.48 34.22
CA SER A 392 -4.08 6.78 34.59
C SER A 392 -4.81 6.71 35.98
N ALA A 393 -5.51 5.60 36.25
CA ALA A 393 -6.20 5.42 37.54
C ALA A 393 -5.24 5.17 38.73
N ARG A 394 -3.97 4.78 38.47
CA ARG A 394 -2.94 4.63 39.53
C ARG A 394 -2.17 5.90 39.79
N GLU A 395 -2.15 6.84 38.87
CA GLU A 395 -1.43 8.13 38.96
C GLU A 395 -2.33 9.27 39.46
N SER A 396 -3.66 9.08 39.59
CA SER A 396 -4.53 10.04 40.25
C SER A 396 -4.38 9.88 41.76
N PRO A 397 -3.85 10.91 42.49
CA PRO A 397 -3.79 10.89 43.94
C PRO A 397 -5.18 10.92 44.55
N PRO A 398 -5.35 10.37 45.77
CA PRO A 398 -6.65 10.30 46.47
C PRO A 398 -7.22 11.67 46.81
#